data_0dc1ae93053a066794d6815328d171ef
#
_entry.id   0dc1ae93053a066794d6815328d171ef
#
_cell.length_a   1.000
_cell.length_b   1.000
_cell.length_c   1.000
_cell.angle_alpha   90.00
_cell.angle_beta   90.00
_cell.angle_gamma   90.00
#
_symmetry.space_group_name_H-M   'P 1'
#
loop_
_entity.id
_entity.type
_entity.pdbx_description
1 polymer ?
#
loop_
_entity_poly.entity_id
_entity_poly.type
_entity_poly.pdbx_seq_one_letter_code
_entity_poly.pdbx_strand_id
1 'polypeptide(L)'
;RKIITLDIGGTNIKVGIFEDEVLVQEAEIPTLAKQGAKDVIDRCITFIKQYMPCDGIGISTCGQVNNDDGSIHYANENMPGYTGMQVKKIFEKEFNVKVTVENDVYAAARGENQYGAGKGYKDFICLTYGTGIGGGIYLNGQPYYGAGKSAGVMLGGMILQSSTVKKPWDGSYESLASTTALIQNAQQVNPCITNGRILFEHLNNPEMKAVLDAWIEQIAIGLCSLTHV
;
A
#
# COMPACT_ATOMS: atom_id res chain seq x y z
N ARG A 1 8.69 25.40 6.51
CA ARG A 1 8.10 24.31 7.32
C ARG A 1 8.72 22.99 6.90
N LYS A 2 9.33 22.27 7.86
CA LYS A 2 9.99 20.98 7.58
C LYS A 2 9.11 19.82 8.02
N ILE A 3 8.79 18.93 7.10
CA ILE A 3 8.01 17.70 7.36
C ILE A 3 8.86 16.49 6.99
N ILE A 4 8.90 15.50 7.88
CA ILE A 4 9.48 14.18 7.59
C ILE A 4 8.35 13.23 7.23
N THR A 5 8.49 12.50 6.15
CA THR A 5 7.53 11.46 5.75
C THR A 5 8.19 10.09 5.76
N LEU A 6 7.43 9.09 6.19
CA LEU A 6 7.82 7.69 6.16
C LEU A 6 6.78 6.91 5.35
N ASP A 7 7.26 6.01 4.49
CA ASP A 7 6.43 4.98 3.86
C ASP A 7 6.97 3.61 4.31
N ILE A 8 6.28 3.00 5.27
CA ILE A 8 6.69 1.73 5.89
C ILE A 8 6.13 0.58 5.06
N GLY A 9 6.87 0.20 4.03
CA GLY A 9 6.55 -0.95 3.20
C GLY A 9 7.04 -2.28 3.79
N GLY A 10 6.64 -3.39 3.21
CA GLY A 10 7.05 -4.73 3.66
C GLY A 10 8.54 -5.04 3.44
N THR A 11 9.17 -4.44 2.44
CA THR A 11 10.58 -4.67 2.08
C THR A 11 11.46 -3.51 2.49
N ASN A 12 11.07 -2.30 2.15
CA ASN A 12 11.82 -1.08 2.40
C ASN A 12 10.94 -0.02 3.06
N ILE A 13 11.57 0.83 3.85
CA ILE A 13 11.01 2.05 4.40
C ILE A 13 11.59 3.19 3.58
N LYS A 14 10.73 3.96 2.93
CA LYS A 14 11.14 5.18 2.23
C LYS A 14 10.96 6.38 3.14
N VAL A 15 11.88 7.29 3.08
CA VAL A 15 11.89 8.53 3.89
C VAL A 15 11.99 9.72 2.96
N GLY A 16 11.07 10.66 3.11
CA GLY A 16 11.10 11.94 2.39
C GLY A 16 11.22 13.09 3.36
N ILE A 17 12.08 14.05 3.05
CA ILE A 17 12.20 15.30 3.78
C ILE A 17 11.64 16.41 2.90
N PHE A 18 10.62 17.08 3.40
CA PHE A 18 9.97 18.19 2.72
C PHE A 18 10.29 19.50 3.42
N GLU A 19 10.64 20.53 2.66
CA GLU A 19 10.73 21.90 3.11
C GLU A 19 9.78 22.77 2.26
N ASP A 20 8.82 23.42 2.93
CA ASP A 20 7.78 24.24 2.27
C ASP A 20 7.12 23.53 1.06
N GLU A 21 6.69 22.28 1.27
CA GLU A 21 6.03 21.40 0.29
C GLU A 21 6.95 20.89 -0.84
N VAL A 22 8.23 21.22 -0.84
CA VAL A 22 9.20 20.70 -1.80
C VAL A 22 9.94 19.51 -1.18
N LEU A 23 10.00 18.39 -1.89
CA LEU A 23 10.82 17.25 -1.52
C LEU A 23 12.30 17.61 -1.75
N VAL A 24 13.04 17.79 -0.66
CA VAL A 24 14.45 18.23 -0.71
C VAL A 24 15.43 17.08 -0.54
N GLN A 25 14.98 15.98 0.08
CA GLN A 25 15.82 14.79 0.27
C GLN A 25 14.98 13.53 0.33
N GLU A 26 15.51 12.46 -0.23
CA GLU A 26 14.98 11.10 -0.13
C GLU A 26 16.02 10.15 0.44
N ALA A 27 15.54 9.14 1.15
CA ALA A 27 16.36 8.03 1.62
C ALA A 27 15.53 6.75 1.70
N GLU A 28 16.20 5.61 1.74
CA GLU A 28 15.57 4.30 1.84
C GLU A 28 16.38 3.42 2.76
N ILE A 29 15.70 2.68 3.62
CA ILE A 29 16.30 1.67 4.52
C ILE A 29 15.51 0.37 4.47
N PRO A 30 16.14 -0.80 4.71
CA PRO A 30 15.43 -2.08 4.74
C PRO A 30 14.44 -2.13 5.90
N THR A 31 13.21 -2.60 5.64
CA THR A 31 12.20 -2.79 6.69
C THR A 31 12.58 -3.89 7.65
N LEU A 32 13.07 -5.02 7.13
CA LEU A 32 13.34 -6.25 7.89
C LEU A 32 12.10 -6.69 8.70
N ALA A 33 10.93 -6.65 8.08
CA ALA A 33 9.62 -6.82 8.72
C ALA A 33 9.50 -8.08 9.60
N LYS A 34 10.19 -9.18 9.23
CA LYS A 34 10.20 -10.43 9.98
C LYS A 34 10.88 -10.35 11.37
N GLN A 35 11.66 -9.30 11.61
CA GLN A 35 12.24 -9.05 12.95
C GLN A 35 11.19 -8.51 13.94
N GLY A 36 10.02 -8.14 13.44
CA GLY A 36 8.90 -7.67 14.24
C GLY A 36 8.71 -6.15 14.19
N ALA A 37 7.50 -5.76 14.48
CA ALA A 37 7.07 -4.36 14.35
C ALA A 37 7.85 -3.41 15.27
N LYS A 38 8.21 -3.86 16.48
CA LYS A 38 9.00 -3.04 17.41
C LYS A 38 10.35 -2.65 16.79
N ASP A 39 11.06 -3.61 16.20
CA ASP A 39 12.36 -3.35 15.58
C ASP A 39 12.23 -2.45 14.34
N VAL A 40 11.16 -2.60 13.58
CA VAL A 40 10.84 -1.72 12.44
C VAL A 40 10.65 -0.27 12.92
N ILE A 41 9.85 -0.06 13.95
CA ILE A 41 9.58 1.28 14.50
C ILE A 41 10.86 1.89 15.14
N ASP A 42 11.62 1.12 15.90
CA ASP A 42 12.89 1.57 16.51
C ASP A 42 13.89 1.98 15.41
N ARG A 43 13.93 1.26 14.29
CA ARG A 43 14.75 1.59 13.11
C ARG A 43 14.30 2.90 12.46
N CYS A 44 12.98 3.10 12.26
CA CYS A 44 12.45 4.35 11.78
C CYS A 44 12.84 5.52 12.66
N ILE A 45 12.65 5.40 13.97
CA ILE A 45 12.98 6.41 14.96
C ILE A 45 14.47 6.74 14.91
N THR A 46 15.33 5.73 14.93
CA THR A 46 16.79 5.91 14.88
C THR A 46 17.21 6.63 13.62
N PHE A 47 16.62 6.25 12.47
CA PHE A 47 16.98 6.81 11.17
C PHE A 47 16.56 8.28 11.06
N ILE A 48 15.34 8.65 11.46
CA ILE A 48 14.85 10.03 11.28
C ILE A 48 15.42 11.02 12.31
N LYS A 49 16.03 10.55 13.42
CA LYS A 49 16.70 11.43 14.40
C LYS A 49 17.75 12.35 13.78
N GLN A 50 18.44 11.92 12.74
CA GLN A 50 19.45 12.71 12.04
C GLN A 50 18.86 13.91 11.26
N TYR A 51 17.55 13.88 10.99
CA TYR A 51 16.87 14.93 10.26
C TYR A 51 16.10 15.93 11.15
N MET A 52 16.14 15.70 12.47
CA MET A 52 15.53 16.64 13.40
C MET A 52 16.32 17.98 13.51
N PRO A 53 15.69 19.11 13.85
CA PRO A 53 14.27 19.23 14.17
C PRO A 53 13.36 19.26 12.92
N CYS A 54 12.07 18.95 13.13
CA CYS A 54 11.02 19.10 12.12
C CYS A 54 9.71 19.62 12.76
N ASP A 55 8.77 20.08 11.93
CA ASP A 55 7.47 20.62 12.37
C ASP A 55 6.38 19.54 12.44
N GLY A 56 6.62 18.38 11.86
CA GLY A 56 5.68 17.25 11.89
C GLY A 56 6.18 16.03 11.15
N ILE A 57 5.53 14.90 11.39
CA ILE A 57 5.85 13.60 10.77
C ILE A 57 4.58 13.02 10.15
N GLY A 58 4.66 12.62 8.87
CA GLY A 58 3.64 11.86 8.15
C GLY A 58 4.09 10.41 7.96
N ILE A 59 3.25 9.44 8.30
CA ILE A 59 3.56 8.02 8.17
C ILE A 59 2.51 7.35 7.30
N SER A 60 2.94 6.82 6.18
CA SER A 60 2.24 5.84 5.36
C SER A 60 2.67 4.44 5.80
N THR A 61 1.74 3.51 5.94
CA THR A 61 2.08 2.15 6.37
C THR A 61 1.09 1.11 5.87
N CYS A 62 1.56 -0.12 5.70
CA CYS A 62 0.70 -1.25 5.42
C CYS A 62 -0.23 -1.57 6.60
N GLY A 63 -1.33 -2.28 6.32
CA GLY A 63 -2.33 -2.65 7.31
C GLY A 63 -3.47 -1.64 7.44
N GLN A 64 -4.42 -1.98 8.29
CA GLN A 64 -5.59 -1.13 8.57
C GLN A 64 -5.24 -0.17 9.70
N VAL A 65 -5.29 1.11 9.41
CA VAL A 65 -5.00 2.17 10.39
C VAL A 65 -6.31 2.66 11.02
N ASN A 66 -6.33 2.78 12.34
CA ASN A 66 -7.39 3.48 13.04
C ASN A 66 -7.15 5.00 12.92
N ASN A 67 -7.96 5.67 12.12
CA ASN A 67 -7.78 7.09 11.82
C ASN A 67 -8.07 8.03 13.00
N ASP A 68 -8.72 7.53 14.06
CA ASP A 68 -8.99 8.34 15.25
C ASP A 68 -7.72 8.55 16.08
N ASP A 69 -6.91 7.50 16.23
CA ASP A 69 -5.74 7.53 17.11
C ASP A 69 -4.41 7.15 16.44
N GLY A 70 -4.43 6.79 15.15
CA GLY A 70 -3.23 6.41 14.39
C GLY A 70 -2.58 5.09 14.86
N SER A 71 -3.36 4.22 15.51
CA SER A 71 -2.94 2.86 15.82
C SER A 71 -3.18 1.90 14.67
N ILE A 72 -2.50 0.77 14.66
CA ILE A 72 -2.70 -0.29 13.68
C ILE A 72 -3.86 -1.17 14.15
N HIS A 73 -5.02 -1.06 13.51
CA HIS A 73 -6.18 -1.86 13.83
C HIS A 73 -5.96 -3.34 13.49
N TYR A 74 -5.42 -3.61 12.30
CA TYR A 74 -5.07 -4.95 11.85
C TYR A 74 -3.92 -4.91 10.85
N ALA A 75 -3.00 -5.84 10.98
CA ALA A 75 -1.99 -6.16 9.98
C ALA A 75 -1.79 -7.69 9.89
N ASN A 76 -1.37 -8.17 8.73
CA ASN A 76 -1.06 -9.58 8.54
C ASN A 76 0.27 -9.97 9.23
N GLU A 77 0.53 -11.27 9.32
CA GLU A 77 1.69 -11.85 10.00
C GLU A 77 3.05 -11.56 9.31
N ASN A 78 3.05 -10.81 8.21
CA ASN A 78 4.30 -10.41 7.52
C ASN A 78 5.16 -9.48 8.39
N MET A 79 4.52 -8.78 9.35
CA MET A 79 5.19 -7.95 10.36
C MET A 79 4.65 -8.32 11.75
N PRO A 80 5.26 -9.30 12.44
CA PRO A 80 4.78 -9.77 13.73
C PRO A 80 4.68 -8.66 14.78
N GLY A 81 3.56 -8.65 15.53
CA GLY A 81 3.32 -7.66 16.58
C GLY A 81 2.91 -6.28 16.10
N TYR A 82 2.53 -6.12 14.81
CA TYR A 82 2.11 -4.82 14.31
C TYR A 82 0.66 -4.49 14.65
N THR A 83 -0.24 -5.47 14.65
CA THR A 83 -1.63 -5.29 15.10
C THR A 83 -1.68 -4.75 16.52
N GLY A 84 -2.43 -3.68 16.75
CA GLY A 84 -2.58 -3.00 18.04
C GLY A 84 -1.48 -1.97 18.36
N MET A 85 -0.43 -1.87 17.53
CA MET A 85 0.67 -0.95 17.78
C MET A 85 0.23 0.51 17.70
N GLN A 86 0.60 1.31 18.72
CA GLN A 86 0.21 2.71 18.87
C GLN A 86 1.21 3.63 18.14
N VAL A 87 1.34 3.47 16.82
CA VAL A 87 2.38 4.11 16.01
C VAL A 87 2.42 5.62 16.24
N LYS A 88 1.28 6.30 16.10
CA LYS A 88 1.22 7.75 16.31
C LYS A 88 1.73 8.16 17.68
N LYS A 89 1.25 7.54 18.76
CA LYS A 89 1.66 7.87 20.13
C LYS A 89 3.16 7.63 20.38
N ILE A 90 3.72 6.59 19.77
CA ILE A 90 5.16 6.27 19.91
C ILE A 90 5.99 7.42 19.31
N PHE A 91 5.66 7.85 18.09
CA PHE A 91 6.41 8.92 17.43
C PHE A 91 6.16 10.30 18.07
N GLU A 92 4.92 10.61 18.46
CA GLU A 92 4.61 11.87 19.18
C GLU A 92 5.37 11.96 20.49
N LYS A 93 5.46 10.85 21.25
CA LYS A 93 6.23 10.80 22.50
C LYS A 93 7.73 10.98 22.29
N GLU A 94 8.28 10.37 21.23
CA GLU A 94 9.74 10.40 20.96
C GLU A 94 10.19 11.78 20.44
N PHE A 95 9.41 12.40 19.55
CA PHE A 95 9.85 13.60 18.85
C PHE A 95 9.18 14.89 19.30
N ASN A 96 8.13 14.80 20.12
CA ASN A 96 7.32 15.95 20.59
C ASN A 96 6.82 16.85 19.44
N VAL A 97 6.41 16.24 18.33
CA VAL A 97 5.82 16.92 17.16
C VAL A 97 4.50 16.25 16.77
N LYS A 98 3.67 16.94 15.99
CA LYS A 98 2.44 16.35 15.47
C LYS A 98 2.76 15.21 14.50
N VAL A 99 2.08 14.08 14.69
CA VAL A 99 2.22 12.90 13.83
C VAL A 99 0.87 12.52 13.22
N THR A 100 0.89 12.19 11.93
CA THR A 100 -0.26 11.59 11.24
C THR A 100 0.14 10.21 10.72
N VAL A 101 -0.76 9.24 10.85
CA VAL A 101 -0.55 7.87 10.34
C VAL A 101 -1.71 7.55 9.41
N GLU A 102 -1.41 7.04 8.24
CA GLU A 102 -2.39 6.66 7.24
C GLU A 102 -2.04 5.29 6.63
N ASN A 103 -3.04 4.56 6.18
CA ASN A 103 -2.79 3.39 5.35
C ASN A 103 -2.14 3.80 4.02
N ASP A 104 -1.24 2.97 3.49
CA ASP A 104 -0.45 3.22 2.28
C ASP A 104 -1.33 3.52 1.04
N VAL A 105 -2.43 2.79 0.89
CA VAL A 105 -3.35 3.02 -0.23
C VAL A 105 -4.13 4.33 -0.07
N TYR A 106 -4.56 4.66 1.15
CA TYR A 106 -5.20 5.95 1.41
C TYR A 106 -4.21 7.12 1.33
N ALA A 107 -2.95 6.91 1.70
CA ALA A 107 -1.91 7.91 1.48
C ALA A 107 -1.72 8.19 -0.02
N ALA A 108 -1.70 7.13 -0.86
CA ALA A 108 -1.68 7.26 -2.31
C ALA A 108 -2.93 7.99 -2.84
N ALA A 109 -4.13 7.60 -2.38
CA ALA A 109 -5.37 8.25 -2.79
C ALA A 109 -5.43 9.75 -2.40
N ARG A 110 -4.85 10.12 -1.25
CA ARG A 110 -4.69 11.54 -0.85
C ARG A 110 -3.74 12.27 -1.79
N GLY A 111 -2.64 11.64 -2.19
CA GLY A 111 -1.71 12.18 -3.18
C GLY A 111 -2.41 12.42 -4.52
N GLU A 112 -3.18 11.45 -5.01
CA GLU A 112 -3.97 11.58 -6.23
C GLU A 112 -5.04 12.70 -6.14
N ASN A 113 -5.72 12.80 -4.99
CA ASN A 113 -6.69 13.88 -4.76
C ASN A 113 -6.05 15.27 -4.78
N GLN A 114 -4.86 15.42 -4.23
CA GLN A 114 -4.21 16.72 -4.07
C GLN A 114 -3.40 17.13 -5.31
N TYR A 115 -2.69 16.19 -5.92
CA TYR A 115 -1.67 16.46 -6.94
C TYR A 115 -1.87 15.68 -8.24
N GLY A 116 -2.65 14.61 -8.25
CA GLY A 116 -2.78 13.67 -9.34
C GLY A 116 -4.14 13.70 -10.05
N ALA A 117 -4.54 12.55 -10.58
CA ALA A 117 -5.73 12.38 -11.40
C ALA A 117 -7.05 12.56 -10.63
N GLY A 118 -7.03 12.42 -9.30
CA GLY A 118 -8.19 12.67 -8.42
C GLY A 118 -8.48 14.15 -8.17
N LYS A 119 -7.58 15.05 -8.57
CA LYS A 119 -7.73 16.48 -8.31
C LYS A 119 -8.97 17.06 -9.00
N GLY A 120 -9.82 17.69 -8.19
CA GLY A 120 -11.08 18.30 -8.67
C GLY A 120 -12.27 17.34 -8.68
N TYR A 121 -12.08 16.05 -8.44
CA TYR A 121 -13.15 15.08 -8.27
C TYR A 121 -13.49 14.93 -6.78
N LYS A 122 -14.80 14.92 -6.48
CA LYS A 122 -15.28 14.68 -5.11
C LYS A 122 -15.45 13.19 -4.81
N ASP A 123 -15.76 12.42 -5.82
CA ASP A 123 -16.06 11.00 -5.73
C ASP A 123 -15.17 10.26 -6.72
N PHE A 124 -14.33 9.37 -6.21
CA PHE A 124 -13.46 8.52 -7.02
C PHE A 124 -12.96 7.31 -6.20
N ILE A 125 -12.48 6.31 -6.91
CA ILE A 125 -11.76 5.18 -6.35
C ILE A 125 -10.33 5.23 -6.88
N CYS A 126 -9.36 5.19 -5.96
CA CYS A 126 -7.94 4.99 -6.27
C CYS A 126 -7.60 3.53 -6.05
N LEU A 127 -7.03 2.87 -7.04
CA LEU A 127 -6.55 1.48 -6.92
C LEU A 127 -5.03 1.45 -6.99
N THR A 128 -4.43 0.62 -6.17
CA THR A 128 -3.01 0.32 -6.21
C THR A 128 -2.78 -1.13 -6.63
N TYR A 129 -1.97 -1.33 -7.66
CA TYR A 129 -1.54 -2.64 -8.14
C TYR A 129 -0.06 -2.82 -7.83
N GLY A 130 0.25 -3.75 -6.93
CA GLY A 130 1.59 -4.06 -6.49
C GLY A 130 1.67 -5.51 -6.06
N THR A 131 2.34 -5.78 -4.94
CA THR A 131 2.36 -7.12 -4.30
C THR A 131 0.95 -7.63 -4.06
N GLY A 132 0.03 -6.74 -3.66
CA GLY A 132 -1.40 -6.97 -3.57
C GLY A 132 -2.20 -5.94 -4.39
N ILE A 133 -3.52 -5.90 -4.16
CA ILE A 133 -4.43 -4.89 -4.69
C ILE A 133 -5.12 -4.19 -3.52
N GLY A 134 -4.93 -2.90 -3.41
CA GLY A 134 -5.62 -2.06 -2.47
C GLY A 134 -6.48 -0.99 -3.16
N GLY A 135 -7.33 -0.33 -2.38
CA GLY A 135 -8.14 0.78 -2.86
C GLY A 135 -8.37 1.85 -1.81
N GLY A 136 -8.46 3.08 -2.25
CA GLY A 136 -8.93 4.21 -1.47
C GLY A 136 -10.19 4.78 -2.10
N ILE A 137 -11.26 4.92 -1.33
CA ILE A 137 -12.54 5.46 -1.77
C ILE A 137 -12.67 6.89 -1.27
N TYR A 138 -13.01 7.81 -2.16
CA TYR A 138 -13.37 9.19 -1.83
C TYR A 138 -14.84 9.41 -2.12
N LEU A 139 -15.57 9.97 -1.16
CA LEU A 139 -16.96 10.36 -1.29
C LEU A 139 -17.13 11.79 -0.74
N ASN A 140 -17.82 12.64 -1.50
CA ASN A 140 -18.03 14.06 -1.14
C ASN A 140 -16.73 14.82 -0.83
N GLY A 141 -15.64 14.49 -1.51
CA GLY A 141 -14.32 15.12 -1.33
C GLY A 141 -13.56 14.68 -0.08
N GLN A 142 -14.02 13.63 0.59
CA GLN A 142 -13.39 13.07 1.79
C GLN A 142 -13.09 11.59 1.62
N PRO A 143 -11.99 11.09 2.20
CA PRO A 143 -11.72 9.66 2.21
C PRO A 143 -12.82 8.92 2.99
N TYR A 144 -13.34 7.86 2.42
CA TYR A 144 -14.38 7.04 3.01
C TYR A 144 -13.78 5.76 3.60
N TYR A 145 -13.79 5.66 4.92
CA TYR A 145 -13.24 4.52 5.64
C TYR A 145 -14.27 3.46 6.03
N GLY A 146 -15.58 3.73 5.80
CA GLY A 146 -16.66 2.84 6.20
C GLY A 146 -16.79 2.65 7.71
N ALA A 147 -17.77 1.88 8.14
CA ALA A 147 -18.01 1.60 9.56
C ALA A 147 -16.85 0.82 10.21
N GLY A 148 -16.21 -0.08 9.46
CA GLY A 148 -15.07 -0.89 9.92
C GLY A 148 -13.71 -0.23 9.73
N LYS A 149 -13.66 1.03 9.32
CA LYS A 149 -12.43 1.81 9.06
C LYS A 149 -11.45 1.16 8.08
N SER A 150 -11.95 0.29 7.20
CA SER A 150 -11.17 -0.44 6.20
C SER A 150 -11.81 -0.47 4.81
N ALA A 151 -12.85 0.35 4.58
CA ALA A 151 -13.48 0.45 3.27
C ALA A 151 -12.45 0.90 2.22
N GLY A 152 -12.47 0.26 1.07
CA GLY A 152 -11.51 0.52 -0.01
C GLY A 152 -10.21 -0.26 0.14
N VAL A 153 -9.58 -0.27 1.30
CA VAL A 153 -8.32 -1.00 1.54
C VAL A 153 -8.42 -2.49 1.15
N MET A 154 -9.60 -3.08 1.34
CA MET A 154 -9.87 -4.49 1.06
C MET A 154 -10.51 -4.75 -0.31
N LEU A 155 -10.48 -3.80 -1.26
CA LEU A 155 -11.04 -4.01 -2.61
C LEU A 155 -10.38 -5.20 -3.32
N GLY A 156 -9.12 -5.48 -3.07
CA GLY A 156 -8.46 -6.70 -3.54
C GLY A 156 -9.11 -8.00 -3.09
N GLY A 157 -9.91 -7.97 -2.02
CA GLY A 157 -10.67 -9.12 -1.51
C GLY A 157 -11.98 -9.43 -2.25
N MET A 158 -12.38 -8.62 -3.24
CA MET A 158 -13.57 -8.92 -4.06
C MET A 158 -13.41 -10.26 -4.77
N ILE A 159 -14.39 -11.15 -4.63
CA ILE A 159 -14.35 -12.48 -5.26
C ILE A 159 -14.77 -12.34 -6.72
N LEU A 160 -13.86 -12.59 -7.65
CA LEU A 160 -14.11 -12.60 -9.09
C LEU A 160 -14.38 -14.01 -9.63
N GLN A 161 -13.84 -15.05 -8.99
CA GLN A 161 -14.01 -16.45 -9.40
C GLN A 161 -14.46 -17.32 -8.21
N SER A 162 -15.76 -17.49 -8.04
CA SER A 162 -16.32 -18.25 -6.91
C SER A 162 -16.00 -19.74 -6.95
N SER A 163 -15.83 -20.33 -8.14
CA SER A 163 -15.58 -21.77 -8.32
C SER A 163 -14.21 -22.22 -7.79
N THR A 164 -13.28 -21.30 -7.56
CA THR A 164 -11.93 -21.60 -7.08
C THR A 164 -11.77 -21.38 -5.58
N VAL A 165 -12.79 -20.85 -4.90
CA VAL A 165 -12.70 -20.49 -3.48
C VAL A 165 -12.72 -21.72 -2.58
N LYS A 166 -11.58 -22.01 -1.93
CA LYS A 166 -11.42 -23.05 -0.93
C LYS A 166 -11.04 -22.49 0.44
N LYS A 167 -10.38 -21.35 0.45
CA LYS A 167 -9.96 -20.61 1.65
C LYS A 167 -10.12 -19.10 1.41
N PRO A 168 -10.05 -18.27 2.44
CA PRO A 168 -10.08 -16.82 2.29
C PRO A 168 -9.07 -16.34 1.24
N TRP A 169 -9.47 -15.37 0.42
CA TRP A 169 -8.71 -14.77 -0.68
C TRP A 169 -8.56 -15.62 -1.96
N ASP A 170 -8.92 -16.92 -1.96
CA ASP A 170 -8.97 -17.67 -3.22
C ASP A 170 -10.01 -17.05 -4.17
N GLY A 171 -9.68 -16.94 -5.44
CA GLY A 171 -10.56 -16.34 -6.44
C GLY A 171 -10.83 -14.84 -6.25
N SER A 172 -10.08 -14.18 -5.36
CA SER A 172 -10.19 -12.74 -5.14
C SER A 172 -9.49 -11.94 -6.25
N TYR A 173 -9.86 -10.66 -6.35
CA TYR A 173 -9.24 -9.74 -7.29
C TYR A 173 -7.71 -9.69 -7.12
N GLU A 174 -7.23 -9.61 -5.88
CA GLU A 174 -5.80 -9.63 -5.58
C GLU A 174 -5.13 -10.95 -6.00
N SER A 175 -5.73 -12.10 -5.69
CA SER A 175 -5.17 -13.40 -6.03
C SER A 175 -5.09 -13.67 -7.54
N LEU A 176 -5.87 -12.95 -8.33
CA LEU A 176 -5.94 -13.11 -9.78
C LEU A 176 -5.21 -11.99 -10.55
N ALA A 177 -5.23 -10.76 -10.05
CA ALA A 177 -4.81 -9.57 -10.78
C ALA A 177 -3.70 -8.75 -10.12
N SER A 178 -3.12 -9.19 -8.98
CA SER A 178 -1.94 -8.54 -8.42
C SER A 178 -0.68 -8.80 -9.25
N THR A 179 0.35 -7.99 -9.08
CA THR A 179 1.67 -8.25 -9.68
C THR A 179 2.25 -9.58 -9.20
N THR A 180 2.00 -9.94 -7.94
CA THR A 180 2.39 -11.26 -7.40
C THR A 180 1.74 -12.39 -8.18
N ALA A 181 0.43 -12.29 -8.46
CA ALA A 181 -0.29 -13.29 -9.26
C ALA A 181 0.28 -13.39 -10.68
N LEU A 182 0.57 -12.25 -11.33
CA LEU A 182 1.21 -12.23 -12.64
C LEU A 182 2.53 -13.00 -12.64
N ILE A 183 3.43 -12.70 -11.68
CA ILE A 183 4.74 -13.35 -11.62
C ILE A 183 4.61 -14.85 -11.30
N GLN A 184 3.74 -15.23 -10.38
CA GLN A 184 3.50 -16.64 -10.08
C GLN A 184 3.01 -17.44 -11.31
N ASN A 185 2.10 -16.87 -12.09
CA ASN A 185 1.62 -17.49 -13.33
C ASN A 185 2.72 -17.55 -14.39
N ALA A 186 3.52 -16.49 -14.53
CA ALA A 186 4.64 -16.46 -15.46
C ALA A 186 5.71 -17.51 -15.11
N GLN A 187 5.95 -17.77 -13.83
CA GLN A 187 6.88 -18.80 -13.36
C GLN A 187 6.45 -20.23 -13.69
N GLN A 188 5.16 -20.46 -13.93
CA GLN A 188 4.70 -21.77 -14.42
C GLN A 188 5.15 -22.02 -15.87
N VAL A 189 5.31 -20.96 -16.67
CA VAL A 189 5.82 -21.03 -18.03
C VAL A 189 7.36 -21.00 -18.05
N ASN A 190 7.95 -20.10 -17.27
CA ASN A 190 9.40 -19.95 -17.17
C ASN A 190 9.81 -19.57 -15.73
N PRO A 191 10.40 -20.51 -14.96
CA PRO A 191 10.81 -20.27 -13.57
C PRO A 191 11.83 -19.13 -13.38
N CYS A 192 12.50 -18.69 -14.44
CA CYS A 192 13.47 -17.57 -14.39
C CYS A 192 12.79 -16.20 -14.30
N ILE A 193 11.47 -16.12 -14.47
CA ILE A 193 10.72 -14.86 -14.36
C ILE A 193 10.54 -14.51 -12.88
N THR A 194 11.35 -13.60 -12.37
CA THR A 194 11.33 -13.21 -10.95
C THR A 194 10.67 -11.84 -10.70
N ASN A 195 10.44 -11.07 -11.75
CA ASN A 195 9.78 -9.76 -11.67
C ASN A 195 9.19 -9.34 -13.02
N GLY A 196 8.39 -8.26 -13.00
CA GLY A 196 7.72 -7.76 -14.19
C GLY A 196 8.66 -7.32 -15.32
N ARG A 197 9.83 -6.75 -15.01
CA ARG A 197 10.79 -6.32 -16.07
C ARG A 197 11.23 -7.52 -16.89
N ILE A 198 11.66 -8.59 -16.24
CA ILE A 198 12.07 -9.83 -16.91
C ILE A 198 10.91 -10.41 -17.72
N LEU A 199 9.67 -10.38 -17.19
CA LEU A 199 8.50 -10.84 -17.93
C LEU A 199 8.34 -10.06 -19.25
N PHE A 200 8.42 -8.74 -19.21
CA PHE A 200 8.26 -7.90 -20.39
C PHE A 200 9.35 -8.11 -21.45
N GLU A 201 10.55 -8.53 -21.06
CA GLU A 201 11.63 -8.92 -21.99
C GLU A 201 11.31 -10.24 -22.73
N HIS A 202 10.38 -11.05 -22.21
CA HIS A 202 10.03 -12.36 -22.76
C HIS A 202 8.69 -12.39 -23.51
N LEU A 203 8.08 -11.24 -23.80
CA LEU A 203 6.77 -11.18 -24.48
C LEU A 203 6.76 -11.67 -25.93
N ASN A 204 7.92 -11.89 -26.55
CA ASN A 204 8.03 -12.57 -27.82
C ASN A 204 7.65 -14.07 -27.75
N ASN A 205 7.61 -14.66 -26.54
CA ASN A 205 7.09 -16.00 -26.32
C ASN A 205 5.55 -15.94 -26.25
N PRO A 206 4.83 -16.67 -27.13
CA PRO A 206 3.36 -16.67 -27.16
C PRO A 206 2.72 -17.12 -25.83
N GLU A 207 3.31 -18.09 -25.11
CA GLU A 207 2.79 -18.54 -23.83
C GLU A 207 2.92 -17.43 -22.76
N MET A 208 4.04 -16.71 -22.74
CA MET A 208 4.27 -15.59 -21.83
C MET A 208 3.30 -14.44 -22.13
N LYS A 209 3.05 -14.18 -23.43
CA LYS A 209 2.06 -13.20 -23.84
C LYS A 209 0.64 -13.60 -23.37
N ALA A 210 0.30 -14.87 -23.48
CA ALA A 210 -1.01 -15.37 -23.00
C ALA A 210 -1.18 -15.20 -21.48
N VAL A 211 -0.12 -15.39 -20.69
CA VAL A 211 -0.14 -15.10 -19.24
C VAL A 211 -0.43 -13.61 -18.98
N LEU A 212 0.23 -12.72 -19.70
CA LEU A 212 -0.01 -11.28 -19.58
C LEU A 212 -1.43 -10.89 -19.98
N ASP A 213 -1.92 -11.42 -21.12
CA ASP A 213 -3.26 -11.13 -21.62
C ASP A 213 -4.35 -11.61 -20.63
N ALA A 214 -4.20 -12.81 -20.06
CA ALA A 214 -5.09 -13.32 -19.03
C ALA A 214 -5.06 -12.46 -17.75
N TRP A 215 -3.92 -11.97 -17.33
CA TRP A 215 -3.79 -11.07 -16.19
C TRP A 215 -4.48 -9.71 -16.45
N ILE A 216 -4.33 -9.15 -17.66
CA ILE A 216 -5.02 -7.92 -18.06
C ILE A 216 -6.53 -8.12 -18.03
N GLU A 217 -7.02 -9.29 -18.46
CA GLU A 217 -8.46 -9.61 -18.41
C GLU A 217 -8.97 -9.60 -16.95
N GLN A 218 -8.23 -10.17 -16.00
CA GLN A 218 -8.63 -10.13 -14.58
C GLN A 218 -8.66 -8.71 -14.02
N ILE A 219 -7.71 -7.86 -14.42
CA ILE A 219 -7.74 -6.43 -14.08
C ILE A 219 -9.02 -5.79 -14.63
N ALA A 220 -9.34 -6.03 -15.90
CA ALA A 220 -10.51 -5.45 -16.55
C ALA A 220 -11.82 -5.89 -15.89
N ILE A 221 -11.95 -7.17 -15.52
CA ILE A 221 -13.12 -7.70 -14.80
C ILE A 221 -13.32 -6.97 -13.46
N GLY A 222 -12.25 -6.80 -12.68
CA GLY A 222 -12.31 -6.08 -11.42
C GLY A 222 -12.68 -4.60 -11.60
N LEU A 223 -12.10 -3.92 -12.59
CA LEU A 223 -12.43 -2.53 -12.91
C LEU A 223 -13.90 -2.39 -13.34
N CYS A 224 -14.39 -3.27 -14.24
CA CYS A 224 -15.80 -3.29 -14.63
C CYS A 224 -16.72 -3.46 -13.43
N SER A 225 -16.37 -4.36 -12.48
CA SER A 225 -17.17 -4.57 -11.28
C SER A 225 -17.26 -3.29 -10.42
N LEU A 226 -16.15 -2.56 -10.29
CA LEU A 226 -16.08 -1.32 -9.51
C LEU A 226 -16.77 -0.13 -10.16
N THR A 227 -16.92 -0.12 -11.50
CA THR A 227 -17.64 0.97 -12.21
C THR A 227 -19.16 0.88 -12.03
N HIS A 228 -19.67 -0.20 -11.45
CA HIS A 228 -21.11 -0.39 -11.20
C HIS A 228 -21.49 -0.16 -9.72
N VAL A 229 -20.56 0.30 -8.91
CA VAL A 229 -20.75 0.63 -7.49
C VAL A 229 -20.71 2.14 -7.29
#